data_e2a42909f50abba6e757a3c199ffe6ac
#
_entry.id   e2a42909f50abba6e757a3c199ffe6ac
#
_cell.length_a   1.000
_cell.length_b   1.000
_cell.length_c   1.000
_cell.angle_alpha   90.00
_cell.angle_beta   90.00
_cell.angle_gamma   90.00
#
_symmetry.space_group_name_H-M   'P 1'
#
loop_
_entity.id
_entity.type
_entity.pdbx_description
1 polymer ?
#
loop_
_entity_poly.entity_id
_entity_poly.type
_entity_poly.pdbx_seq_one_letter_code
_entity_poly.pdbx_strand_id
1 'polypeptide(L)'
;MKKVFICLFLILLFQNPVFAIKIGLQNGLISTKVGSSVEASIIDINNKKLLYTLDGMQNYEFKAYKNLIALKYKNDYYNLKTNQIAIIPISPTGFVRAKNRWYRGELRIININGKLNVINKLNIEDYIRGVVPSEMPSSWEYEALKAQAVAARSYALANLGKRASRGYDLNDTPQDQAYGGASAEKIKTNRAVKDTEGIVIIYDLKIIPAYYSASAGGQTKNASDVWTRDLPYIKSVPSFDDNVKKNGHGIGMSQHGANNLAKQGYSYPNILRYFYKNIQFARIKQDYYK
;
A
#
# COMPACT_ATOMS: atom_id res chain seq x y z
N MET A 1 -43.07 21.79 37.23
CA MET A 1 -41.63 21.58 36.90
C MET A 1 -41.53 20.34 36.02
N LYS A 2 -41.42 20.53 34.70
CA LYS A 2 -41.28 19.41 33.74
C LYS A 2 -39.78 19.03 33.65
N LYS A 3 -39.44 17.80 34.04
CA LYS A 3 -38.09 17.23 33.86
C LYS A 3 -37.92 16.87 32.40
N VAL A 4 -37.00 17.56 31.71
CA VAL A 4 -36.54 17.21 30.35
C VAL A 4 -35.49 16.13 30.50
N PHE A 5 -35.82 14.91 30.08
CA PHE A 5 -34.85 13.83 29.91
C PHE A 5 -34.08 14.05 28.58
N ILE A 6 -32.83 14.46 28.67
CA ILE A 6 -31.93 14.48 27.53
C ILE A 6 -31.42 13.05 27.36
N CYS A 7 -31.96 12.31 26.38
CA CYS A 7 -31.38 11.06 25.90
C CYS A 7 -30.09 11.38 25.16
N LEU A 8 -28.95 11.14 25.79
CA LEU A 8 -27.65 11.15 25.13
C LEU A 8 -27.60 9.91 24.22
N PHE A 9 -27.85 10.10 22.93
CA PHE A 9 -27.61 9.07 21.93
C PHE A 9 -26.09 8.96 21.77
N LEU A 10 -25.47 7.94 22.39
CA LEU A 10 -24.11 7.54 22.13
C LEU A 10 -24.07 6.90 20.73
N ILE A 11 -23.73 7.69 19.72
CA ILE A 11 -23.43 7.16 18.38
C ILE A 11 -22.11 6.42 18.50
N LEU A 12 -22.18 5.12 18.77
CA LEU A 12 -21.08 4.20 18.55
C LEU A 12 -20.86 4.13 17.04
N LEU A 13 -19.94 4.95 16.55
CA LEU A 13 -19.36 4.79 15.22
C LEU A 13 -18.62 3.44 15.22
N PHE A 14 -19.30 2.38 14.79
CA PHE A 14 -18.66 1.14 14.39
C PHE A 14 -17.74 1.48 13.21
N GLN A 15 -16.47 1.76 13.49
CA GLN A 15 -15.45 1.78 12.47
C GLN A 15 -15.30 0.35 11.97
N ASN A 16 -15.82 0.07 10.77
CA ASN A 16 -15.55 -1.18 10.07
C ASN A 16 -14.02 -1.39 10.04
N PRO A 17 -13.52 -2.57 10.41
CA PRO A 17 -12.09 -2.85 10.38
C PRO A 17 -11.63 -2.79 8.92
N VAL A 18 -11.03 -1.69 8.56
CA VAL A 18 -10.37 -1.51 7.27
C VAL A 18 -9.05 -2.29 7.32
N PHE A 19 -8.81 -3.17 6.36
CA PHE A 19 -7.50 -3.83 6.24
C PHE A 19 -6.40 -2.79 6.15
N ALA A 20 -5.67 -2.62 7.23
CA ALA A 20 -4.57 -1.70 7.28
C ALA A 20 -3.29 -2.39 6.85
N ILE A 21 -2.58 -1.79 5.88
CA ILE A 21 -1.25 -2.21 5.46
C ILE A 21 -0.22 -1.17 5.90
N LYS A 22 0.98 -1.63 6.22
CA LYS A 22 2.12 -0.79 6.62
C LYS A 22 3.19 -0.83 5.52
N ILE A 23 3.49 0.32 4.93
CA ILE A 23 4.46 0.46 3.85
C ILE A 23 5.69 1.21 4.34
N GLY A 24 6.85 0.58 4.30
CA GLY A 24 8.12 1.20 4.62
C GLY A 24 8.52 2.19 3.53
N LEU A 25 8.54 3.48 3.87
CA LEU A 25 8.93 4.55 2.95
C LEU A 25 10.43 4.88 3.04
N GLN A 26 10.97 4.90 4.24
CA GLN A 26 12.39 5.23 4.50
C GLN A 26 12.88 4.38 5.68
N ASN A 27 14.14 3.95 5.63
CA ASN A 27 14.71 3.06 6.63
C ASN A 27 16.12 3.51 7.03
N GLY A 28 16.45 3.31 8.30
CA GLY A 28 17.81 3.47 8.81
C GLY A 28 18.31 4.91 8.87
N LEU A 29 17.41 5.88 9.00
CA LEU A 29 17.75 7.30 9.01
C LEU A 29 18.20 7.80 10.40
N ILE A 30 19.07 8.81 10.42
CA ILE A 30 19.37 9.57 11.63
C ILE A 30 18.31 10.64 11.88
N SER A 31 17.83 11.29 10.80
CA SER A 31 16.74 12.26 10.86
C SER A 31 15.85 12.17 9.63
N THR A 32 14.62 12.66 9.75
CA THR A 32 13.65 12.74 8.67
C THR A 32 12.78 13.98 8.81
N LYS A 33 12.30 14.48 7.66
CA LYS A 33 11.30 15.57 7.62
C LYS A 33 9.98 15.01 7.11
N VAL A 34 8.93 15.23 7.88
CA VAL A 34 7.56 14.83 7.56
C VAL A 34 6.60 15.98 7.87
N GLY A 35 5.39 15.89 7.31
CA GLY A 35 4.37 16.91 7.52
C GLY A 35 2.97 16.38 7.29
N SER A 36 1.99 17.27 7.36
CA SER A 36 0.59 16.99 7.06
C SER A 36 -0.01 18.14 6.24
N SER A 37 -1.01 17.85 5.41
CA SER A 37 -1.76 18.86 4.65
C SER A 37 -2.73 19.65 5.52
N VAL A 38 -3.07 19.12 6.67
CA VAL A 38 -3.96 19.71 7.67
C VAL A 38 -3.30 19.54 9.04
N GLU A 39 -3.88 20.12 10.07
CA GLU A 39 -3.48 19.83 11.44
C GLU A 39 -3.41 18.33 11.69
N ALA A 40 -2.41 17.87 12.44
CA ALA A 40 -2.21 16.46 12.72
C ALA A 40 -1.75 16.22 14.15
N SER A 41 -2.22 15.13 14.75
CA SER A 41 -1.84 14.69 16.09
C SER A 41 -0.60 13.80 16.04
N ILE A 42 0.37 14.05 16.91
CA ILE A 42 1.44 13.10 17.22
C ILE A 42 1.00 12.25 18.42
N ILE A 43 0.83 10.97 18.18
CA ILE A 43 0.41 10.00 19.20
C ILE A 43 1.57 9.05 19.50
N ASP A 44 1.87 8.84 20.79
CA ASP A 44 2.72 7.71 21.22
C ASP A 44 1.99 6.40 20.98
N ILE A 45 2.54 5.53 20.12
CA ILE A 45 1.90 4.26 19.74
C ILE A 45 1.83 3.30 20.93
N ASN A 46 2.80 3.36 21.89
CA ASN A 46 2.91 2.42 22.99
C ASN A 46 1.78 2.61 24.03
N ASN A 47 1.43 3.86 24.33
CA ASN A 47 0.45 4.19 25.38
C ASN A 47 -0.76 4.98 24.86
N LYS A 48 -0.83 5.25 23.55
CA LYS A 48 -1.89 6.01 22.87
C LYS A 48 -2.05 7.47 23.34
N LYS A 49 -1.01 8.03 23.95
CA LYS A 49 -1.02 9.39 24.48
C LYS A 49 -0.80 10.41 23.34
N LEU A 50 -1.60 11.48 23.33
CA LEU A 50 -1.31 12.66 22.51
C LEU A 50 -0.07 13.35 23.08
N LEU A 51 0.95 13.53 22.24
CA LEU A 51 2.21 14.18 22.60
C LEU A 51 2.28 15.62 22.12
N TYR A 52 1.82 15.87 20.90
CA TYR A 52 1.90 17.17 20.26
C TYR A 52 0.89 17.28 19.11
N THR A 53 0.53 18.52 18.74
CA THR A 53 -0.27 18.81 17.54
C THR A 53 0.61 19.58 16.55
N LEU A 54 0.62 19.12 15.30
CA LEU A 54 1.35 19.74 14.19
C LEU A 54 0.42 20.63 13.39
N ASP A 55 0.89 21.81 13.00
CA ASP A 55 0.19 22.66 12.04
C ASP A 55 0.21 22.05 10.65
N GLY A 56 -0.87 22.27 9.90
CA GLY A 56 -0.97 21.87 8.50
C GLY A 56 0.02 22.61 7.61
N MET A 57 0.39 22.00 6.48
CA MET A 57 1.29 22.55 5.46
C MET A 57 2.71 22.89 5.95
N GLN A 58 3.09 22.43 7.13
CA GLN A 58 4.41 22.58 7.72
C GLN A 58 5.20 21.26 7.63
N ASN A 59 6.54 21.37 7.58
CA ASN A 59 7.44 20.23 7.71
C ASN A 59 8.11 20.25 9.08
N TYR A 60 8.11 19.12 9.73
CA TYR A 60 8.72 18.92 11.04
C TYR A 60 9.85 17.90 10.93
N GLU A 61 10.97 18.21 11.59
CA GLU A 61 12.14 17.33 11.60
C GLU A 61 12.13 16.46 12.84
N PHE A 62 12.25 15.14 12.63
CA PHE A 62 12.42 14.15 13.68
C PHE A 62 13.82 13.56 13.60
N LYS A 63 14.44 13.34 14.76
CA LYS A 63 15.79 12.80 14.86
C LYS A 63 15.81 11.61 15.81
N ALA A 64 16.63 10.61 15.50
CA ALA A 64 16.95 9.54 16.43
C ALA A 64 17.79 10.11 17.60
N TYR A 65 17.35 9.87 18.81
CA TYR A 65 18.04 10.25 20.03
C TYR A 65 18.24 8.99 20.91
N LYS A 66 19.40 8.36 20.80
CA LYS A 66 19.61 7.00 21.34
C LYS A 66 18.51 6.08 20.76
N ASN A 67 17.76 5.39 21.61
CA ASN A 67 16.63 4.54 21.22
C ASN A 67 15.27 5.27 21.21
N LEU A 68 15.26 6.60 21.37
CA LEU A 68 14.04 7.42 21.42
C LEU A 68 13.95 8.34 20.20
N ILE A 69 12.84 9.07 20.10
CA ILE A 69 12.58 10.04 19.02
C ILE A 69 12.61 11.44 19.63
N ALA A 70 13.28 12.37 18.95
CA ALA A 70 13.24 13.79 19.26
C ALA A 70 12.59 14.56 18.11
N LEU A 71 11.79 15.55 18.45
CA LEU A 71 11.17 16.51 17.54
C LEU A 71 11.93 17.83 17.60
N LYS A 72 12.29 18.38 16.44
CA LYS A 72 12.84 19.73 16.33
C LYS A 72 11.71 20.77 16.40
N TYR A 73 11.80 21.66 17.39
CA TYR A 73 10.94 22.83 17.51
C TYR A 73 11.82 24.07 17.67
N LYS A 74 11.65 25.05 16.77
CA LYS A 74 12.58 26.17 16.60
C LYS A 74 14.00 25.66 16.37
N ASN A 75 14.95 25.99 17.23
CA ASN A 75 16.35 25.59 17.12
C ASN A 75 16.73 24.37 17.97
N ASP A 76 15.83 23.86 18.82
CA ASP A 76 16.09 22.82 19.78
C ASP A 76 15.42 21.50 19.45
N TYR A 77 15.97 20.39 19.97
CA TYR A 77 15.39 19.07 19.88
C TYR A 77 14.77 18.64 21.21
N TYR A 78 13.47 18.36 21.18
CA TYR A 78 12.71 17.90 22.34
C TYR A 78 12.53 16.38 22.28
N ASN A 79 13.03 15.69 23.30
CA ASN A 79 12.87 14.23 23.41
C ASN A 79 11.40 13.90 23.72
N LEU A 80 10.77 13.13 22.84
CA LEU A 80 9.37 12.71 22.98
C LEU A 80 9.17 11.56 23.98
N LYS A 81 10.28 11.03 24.57
CA LYS A 81 10.29 9.94 25.56
C LYS A 81 9.63 8.65 25.08
N THR A 82 9.56 8.45 23.78
CA THR A 82 9.05 7.25 23.13
C THR A 82 9.91 6.88 21.93
N ASN A 83 9.86 5.61 21.53
CA ASN A 83 10.55 5.09 20.34
C ASN A 83 9.59 4.87 19.16
N GLN A 84 8.29 5.13 19.32
CA GLN A 84 7.30 4.94 18.28
C GLN A 84 6.21 6.01 18.33
N ILE A 85 6.01 6.72 17.24
CA ILE A 85 4.96 7.73 17.11
C ILE A 85 4.13 7.49 15.85
N ALA A 86 2.86 7.89 15.91
CA ALA A 86 1.98 8.04 14.76
C ALA A 86 1.67 9.53 14.55
N ILE A 87 1.70 9.97 13.30
CA ILE A 87 1.28 11.30 12.85
C ILE A 87 -0.03 11.09 12.08
N ILE A 88 -1.13 11.55 12.66
CA ILE A 88 -2.49 11.29 12.21
C ILE A 88 -3.16 12.61 11.85
N PRO A 89 -3.51 12.86 10.58
CA PRO A 89 -4.30 14.03 10.20
C PRO A 89 -5.63 14.07 10.97
N ILE A 90 -6.04 15.23 11.47
CA ILE A 90 -7.32 15.39 12.17
C ILE A 90 -8.52 15.26 11.23
N SER A 91 -8.33 15.51 9.93
CA SER A 91 -9.34 15.30 8.90
C SER A 91 -9.14 13.97 8.17
N PRO A 92 -10.18 13.17 7.93
CA PRO A 92 -10.09 11.93 7.18
C PRO A 92 -9.70 12.14 5.70
N THR A 93 -9.83 13.36 5.17
CA THR A 93 -9.38 13.75 3.82
C THR A 93 -7.97 14.35 3.82
N GLY A 94 -7.35 14.48 4.98
CA GLY A 94 -5.99 14.97 5.11
C GLY A 94 -4.96 13.97 4.57
N PHE A 95 -3.81 14.51 4.16
CA PHE A 95 -2.67 13.76 3.68
C PHE A 95 -1.48 13.95 4.61
N VAL A 96 -0.63 12.95 4.69
CA VAL A 96 0.69 13.06 5.33
C VAL A 96 1.79 13.17 4.28
N ARG A 97 2.90 13.80 4.62
CA ARG A 97 4.01 14.08 3.70
C ARG A 97 5.31 13.45 4.18
N ALA A 98 5.94 12.67 3.30
CA ALA A 98 7.30 12.16 3.45
C ALA A 98 7.96 12.04 2.07
N LYS A 99 9.30 12.04 1.97
CA LYS A 99 10.02 11.90 0.68
C LYS A 99 9.55 12.90 -0.41
N ASN A 100 9.09 14.08 -0.02
CA ASN A 100 8.47 15.08 -0.92
C ASN A 100 7.21 14.59 -1.67
N ARG A 101 6.51 13.59 -1.12
CA ARG A 101 5.25 13.03 -1.65
C ARG A 101 4.17 13.07 -0.60
N TRP A 102 2.93 13.13 -1.07
CA TRP A 102 1.73 13.03 -0.23
C TRP A 102 1.24 11.60 -0.18
N TYR A 103 0.75 11.19 0.99
CA TYR A 103 0.24 9.85 1.26
C TYR A 103 -1.09 9.94 2.02
N ARG A 104 -2.00 8.99 1.76
CA ARG A 104 -3.22 8.80 2.56
C ARG A 104 -2.90 8.09 3.88
N GLY A 105 -3.84 8.14 4.83
CA GLY A 105 -3.69 7.46 6.11
C GLY A 105 -2.75 8.20 7.07
N GLU A 106 -1.98 7.46 7.86
CA GLU A 106 -1.07 7.97 8.89
C GLU A 106 0.39 7.70 8.56
N LEU A 107 1.31 8.51 9.08
CA LEU A 107 2.73 8.16 9.14
C LEU A 107 3.06 7.62 10.52
N ARG A 108 3.91 6.60 10.54
CA ARG A 108 4.58 6.12 11.75
C ARG A 108 6.08 6.37 11.64
N ILE A 109 6.67 6.83 12.71
CA ILE A 109 8.13 6.91 12.86
C ILE A 109 8.49 5.97 14.00
N ILE A 110 9.33 4.98 13.68
CA ILE A 110 9.79 3.98 14.66
C ILE A 110 11.31 4.08 14.73
N ASN A 111 11.84 4.20 15.94
CA ASN A 111 13.26 4.09 16.19
C ASN A 111 13.63 2.64 16.51
N ILE A 112 14.47 2.05 15.67
CA ILE A 112 15.01 0.70 15.82
C ILE A 112 16.53 0.83 15.92
N ASN A 113 17.09 0.51 17.08
CA ASN A 113 18.54 0.53 17.33
C ASN A 113 19.20 1.88 16.95
N GLY A 114 18.59 3.01 17.33
CA GLY A 114 19.15 4.33 17.07
C GLY A 114 18.95 4.84 15.64
N LYS A 115 18.09 4.19 14.83
CA LYS A 115 17.77 4.56 13.47
C LYS A 115 16.26 4.68 13.29
N LEU A 116 15.82 5.68 12.51
CA LEU A 116 14.42 5.91 12.22
C LEU A 116 13.98 5.17 10.98
N ASN A 117 12.83 4.50 11.08
CA ASN A 117 12.06 4.02 9.94
C ASN A 117 10.78 4.86 9.82
N VAL A 118 10.47 5.34 8.62
CA VAL A 118 9.24 6.06 8.28
C VAL A 118 8.32 5.12 7.53
N ILE A 119 7.13 4.94 8.05
CA ILE A 119 6.17 3.94 7.59
C ILE A 119 4.83 4.65 7.31
N ASN A 120 4.23 4.38 6.17
CA ASN A 120 2.86 4.79 5.90
C ASN A 120 1.91 3.65 6.27
N LYS A 121 0.96 3.90 7.18
CA LYS A 121 -0.12 2.96 7.50
C LYS A 121 -1.42 3.51 6.96
N LEU A 122 -2.11 2.70 6.14
CA LEU A 122 -3.33 3.09 5.46
C LEU A 122 -4.18 1.85 5.13
N ASN A 123 -5.41 2.07 4.63
CA ASN A 123 -6.22 0.96 4.15
C ASN A 123 -5.69 0.41 2.81
N ILE A 124 -6.03 -0.84 2.51
CA ILE A 124 -5.53 -1.54 1.32
C ILE A 124 -5.96 -0.84 0.02
N GLU A 125 -7.19 -0.33 -0.07
CA GLU A 125 -7.67 0.31 -1.31
C GLU A 125 -6.93 1.63 -1.59
N ASP A 126 -6.67 2.43 -0.56
CA ASP A 126 -5.86 3.64 -0.68
C ASP A 126 -4.40 3.33 -1.06
N TYR A 127 -3.86 2.21 -0.58
CA TYR A 127 -2.55 1.72 -1.01
C TYR A 127 -2.57 1.37 -2.51
N ILE A 128 -3.55 0.59 -2.98
CA ILE A 128 -3.66 0.19 -4.39
C ILE A 128 -3.86 1.39 -5.32
N ARG A 129 -4.54 2.47 -4.89
CA ARG A 129 -4.62 3.73 -5.66
C ARG A 129 -3.25 4.35 -5.95
N GLY A 130 -2.30 4.22 -5.03
CA GLY A 130 -0.93 4.70 -5.21
C GLY A 130 -0.01 3.71 -5.93
N VAL A 131 -0.37 2.41 -5.96
CA VAL A 131 0.40 1.35 -6.64
C VAL A 131 0.09 1.31 -8.13
N VAL A 132 -1.19 1.20 -8.53
CA VAL A 132 -1.57 1.01 -9.94
C VAL A 132 -0.94 2.04 -10.87
N PRO A 133 -1.01 3.36 -10.62
CA PRO A 133 -0.40 4.36 -11.49
C PRO A 133 1.13 4.40 -11.40
N SER A 134 1.73 3.77 -10.39
CA SER A 134 3.19 3.65 -10.25
C SER A 134 3.74 2.41 -10.97
N GLU A 135 2.89 1.44 -11.24
CA GLU A 135 3.22 0.18 -11.92
C GLU A 135 2.87 0.19 -13.41
N MET A 136 1.74 0.81 -13.77
CA MET A 136 1.26 0.89 -15.14
C MET A 136 0.95 2.32 -15.57
N PRO A 137 1.26 2.72 -16.82
CA PRO A 137 0.82 4.01 -17.37
C PRO A 137 -0.71 4.15 -17.30
N SER A 138 -1.19 5.27 -16.76
CA SER A 138 -2.65 5.53 -16.63
C SER A 138 -3.39 5.66 -17.98
N SER A 139 -2.63 5.83 -19.08
CA SER A 139 -3.16 5.85 -20.44
C SER A 139 -3.54 4.47 -20.99
N TRP A 140 -3.04 3.39 -20.36
CA TRP A 140 -3.30 2.02 -20.81
C TRP A 140 -4.77 1.63 -20.71
N GLU A 141 -5.12 0.49 -21.32
CA GLU A 141 -6.50 0.00 -21.40
C GLU A 141 -7.10 -0.21 -20.00
N TYR A 142 -8.39 0.11 -19.87
CA TYR A 142 -9.07 0.11 -18.58
C TYR A 142 -9.12 -1.28 -17.94
N GLU A 143 -9.33 -2.32 -18.75
CA GLU A 143 -9.34 -3.71 -18.28
C GLU A 143 -7.94 -4.17 -17.78
N ALA A 144 -6.86 -3.66 -18.40
CA ALA A 144 -5.50 -3.92 -17.91
C ALA A 144 -5.26 -3.24 -16.55
N LEU A 145 -5.72 -2.00 -16.36
CA LEU A 145 -5.62 -1.30 -15.07
C LEU A 145 -6.44 -2.00 -13.97
N LYS A 146 -7.61 -2.56 -14.31
CA LYS A 146 -8.40 -3.39 -13.39
C LYS A 146 -7.68 -4.69 -13.04
N ALA A 147 -7.09 -5.37 -14.03
CA ALA A 147 -6.28 -6.58 -13.79
C ALA A 147 -5.10 -6.28 -12.86
N GLN A 148 -4.38 -5.17 -13.08
CA GLN A 148 -3.30 -4.72 -12.21
C GLN A 148 -3.79 -4.45 -10.79
N ALA A 149 -4.92 -3.78 -10.62
CA ALA A 149 -5.47 -3.49 -9.28
C ALA A 149 -5.76 -4.78 -8.49
N VAL A 150 -6.37 -5.78 -9.14
CA VAL A 150 -6.68 -7.09 -8.52
C VAL A 150 -5.39 -7.87 -8.21
N ALA A 151 -4.44 -7.91 -9.13
CA ALA A 151 -3.15 -8.58 -8.92
C ALA A 151 -2.35 -7.90 -7.79
N ALA A 152 -2.25 -6.57 -7.79
CA ALA A 152 -1.53 -5.81 -6.76
C ALA A 152 -2.16 -5.99 -5.36
N ARG A 153 -3.49 -5.99 -5.27
CA ARG A 153 -4.21 -6.23 -4.01
C ARG A 153 -3.93 -7.64 -3.48
N SER A 154 -3.99 -8.64 -4.35
CA SER A 154 -3.72 -10.04 -4.00
C SER A 154 -2.27 -10.22 -3.54
N TYR A 155 -1.31 -9.63 -4.26
CA TYR A 155 0.10 -9.65 -3.86
C TYR A 155 0.30 -9.01 -2.48
N ALA A 156 -0.27 -7.83 -2.25
CA ALA A 156 -0.10 -7.12 -0.99
C ALA A 156 -0.65 -7.91 0.20
N LEU A 157 -1.87 -8.44 0.07
CA LEU A 157 -2.52 -9.20 1.14
C LEU A 157 -1.84 -10.56 1.41
N ALA A 158 -1.37 -11.24 0.37
CA ALA A 158 -0.62 -12.50 0.53
C ALA A 158 0.77 -12.32 1.15
N ASN A 159 1.30 -11.09 1.19
CA ASN A 159 2.63 -10.77 1.71
C ASN A 159 2.59 -9.87 2.97
N LEU A 160 1.44 -9.78 3.66
CA LEU A 160 1.38 -9.09 4.95
C LEU A 160 2.42 -9.69 5.91
N GLY A 161 3.13 -8.85 6.64
CA GLY A 161 4.17 -9.26 7.58
C GLY A 161 5.51 -9.67 6.96
N LYS A 162 5.66 -9.66 5.63
CA LYS A 162 6.91 -10.05 4.93
C LYS A 162 8.16 -9.35 5.49
N ARG A 163 8.01 -8.12 5.98
CA ARG A 163 9.09 -7.30 6.56
C ARG A 163 8.81 -6.87 8.00
N ALA A 164 8.10 -7.71 8.77
CA ALA A 164 7.68 -7.41 10.14
C ALA A 164 8.84 -7.02 11.07
N SER A 165 10.03 -7.61 10.90
CA SER A 165 11.23 -7.26 11.67
C SER A 165 11.68 -5.79 11.50
N ARG A 166 11.23 -5.12 10.44
CA ARG A 166 11.47 -3.70 10.18
C ARG A 166 10.29 -2.80 10.58
N GLY A 167 9.21 -3.37 11.13
CA GLY A 167 8.00 -2.68 11.58
C GLY A 167 6.95 -2.44 10.49
N TYR A 168 7.09 -2.98 9.28
CA TYR A 168 6.15 -2.80 8.17
C TYR A 168 5.94 -4.11 7.36
N ASP A 169 4.99 -4.11 6.43
CA ASP A 169 4.64 -5.28 5.63
C ASP A 169 5.42 -5.35 4.32
N LEU A 170 5.41 -4.27 3.55
CA LEU A 170 6.07 -4.15 2.25
C LEU A 170 6.87 -2.84 2.18
N ASN A 171 7.81 -2.73 1.24
CA ASN A 171 8.44 -1.44 0.92
C ASN A 171 7.79 -0.79 -0.31
N ASP A 172 8.10 0.50 -0.55
CA ASP A 172 7.55 1.34 -1.62
C ASP A 172 8.33 1.24 -2.95
N THR A 173 9.10 0.20 -3.15
CA THR A 173 9.99 0.02 -4.31
C THR A 173 9.64 -1.25 -5.09
N PRO A 174 10.16 -1.43 -6.34
CA PRO A 174 9.96 -2.65 -7.14
C PRO A 174 10.42 -3.96 -6.49
N GLN A 175 11.12 -3.93 -5.35
CA GLN A 175 11.40 -5.14 -4.56
C GLN A 175 10.13 -5.78 -3.98
N ASP A 176 9.08 -4.99 -3.77
CA ASP A 176 7.75 -5.43 -3.41
C ASP A 176 6.74 -4.87 -4.43
N GLN A 177 6.37 -3.60 -4.34
CA GLN A 177 5.52 -2.91 -5.33
C GLN A 177 5.90 -1.43 -5.38
N ALA A 178 5.98 -0.86 -6.58
CA ALA A 178 6.18 0.58 -6.72
C ALA A 178 4.96 1.33 -6.14
N TYR A 179 5.21 2.22 -5.18
CA TYR A 179 4.17 2.96 -4.48
C TYR A 179 4.50 4.44 -4.45
N GLY A 180 3.74 5.22 -5.16
CA GLY A 180 3.93 6.68 -5.28
C GLY A 180 3.09 7.53 -4.31
N GLY A 181 2.28 6.87 -3.46
CA GLY A 181 1.33 7.55 -2.57
C GLY A 181 0.22 8.28 -3.32
N ALA A 182 -0.46 9.20 -2.64
CA ALA A 182 -1.51 10.03 -3.21
C ALA A 182 -0.98 10.94 -4.34
N SER A 183 0.31 11.28 -4.31
CA SER A 183 0.96 12.08 -5.36
C SER A 183 0.97 11.41 -6.74
N ALA A 184 0.87 10.08 -6.80
CA ALA A 184 0.84 9.32 -8.05
C ALA A 184 -0.58 9.10 -8.59
N GLU A 185 -1.62 9.27 -7.78
CA GLU A 185 -3.00 8.94 -8.12
C GLU A 185 -3.48 9.63 -9.40
N LYS A 186 -4.25 8.90 -10.21
CA LYS A 186 -4.91 9.39 -11.42
C LYS A 186 -6.39 8.98 -11.42
N ILE A 187 -7.25 9.79 -11.99
CA ILE A 187 -8.71 9.55 -12.01
C ILE A 187 -9.02 8.18 -12.61
N LYS A 188 -8.44 7.83 -13.76
CA LYS A 188 -8.69 6.56 -14.45
C LYS A 188 -8.25 5.35 -13.64
N THR A 189 -7.06 5.41 -13.00
CA THR A 189 -6.57 4.32 -12.16
C THR A 189 -7.36 4.20 -10.86
N ASN A 190 -7.72 5.32 -10.22
CA ASN A 190 -8.58 5.32 -9.03
C ASN A 190 -9.95 4.68 -9.31
N ARG A 191 -10.53 4.94 -10.49
CA ARG A 191 -11.77 4.31 -10.91
C ARG A 191 -11.59 2.80 -11.11
N ALA A 192 -10.49 2.35 -11.76
CA ALA A 192 -10.19 0.93 -11.92
C ALA A 192 -10.05 0.20 -10.57
N VAL A 193 -9.41 0.84 -9.57
CA VAL A 193 -9.31 0.32 -8.19
C VAL A 193 -10.69 0.20 -7.57
N LYS A 194 -11.52 1.25 -7.67
CA LYS A 194 -12.89 1.26 -7.12
C LYS A 194 -13.78 0.19 -7.76
N ASP A 195 -13.76 0.03 -9.08
CA ASP A 195 -14.59 -0.96 -9.79
C ASP A 195 -14.19 -2.41 -9.47
N THR A 196 -12.99 -2.60 -8.94
CA THR A 196 -12.46 -3.92 -8.49
C THR A 196 -12.27 -4.00 -6.98
N GLU A 197 -12.90 -3.11 -6.22
CA GLU A 197 -12.73 -3.02 -4.76
C GLU A 197 -13.00 -4.35 -4.06
N GLY A 198 -12.06 -4.76 -3.22
CA GLY A 198 -12.11 -6.00 -2.45
C GLY A 198 -11.88 -7.27 -3.27
N ILE A 199 -11.78 -7.22 -4.60
CA ILE A 199 -11.57 -8.42 -5.42
C ILE A 199 -10.11 -8.87 -5.32
N VAL A 200 -9.91 -10.14 -4.99
CA VAL A 200 -8.62 -10.82 -4.88
C VAL A 200 -8.60 -12.12 -5.66
N ILE A 201 -7.41 -12.59 -5.99
CA ILE A 201 -7.16 -13.88 -6.63
C ILE A 201 -6.89 -14.91 -5.55
N ILE A 202 -7.57 -16.04 -5.64
CA ILE A 202 -7.36 -17.17 -4.75
C ILE A 202 -7.03 -18.44 -5.55
N TYR A 203 -6.22 -19.29 -4.94
CA TYR A 203 -5.92 -20.64 -5.37
C TYR A 203 -5.95 -21.54 -4.13
N ASP A 204 -6.66 -22.65 -4.19
CA ASP A 204 -6.84 -23.55 -3.04
C ASP A 204 -7.26 -22.79 -1.76
N LEU A 205 -8.33 -21.98 -1.89
CA LEU A 205 -8.94 -21.15 -0.82
C LEU A 205 -8.00 -20.14 -0.16
N LYS A 206 -6.81 -19.90 -0.70
CA LYS A 206 -5.84 -18.93 -0.18
C LYS A 206 -5.63 -17.79 -1.16
N ILE A 207 -5.49 -16.57 -0.65
CA ILE A 207 -5.07 -15.44 -1.47
C ILE A 207 -3.65 -15.70 -1.95
N ILE A 208 -3.42 -15.59 -3.27
CA ILE A 208 -2.11 -15.83 -3.85
C ILE A 208 -1.27 -14.56 -3.96
N PRO A 209 0.06 -14.64 -3.80
CA PRO A 209 0.97 -13.58 -4.24
C PRO A 209 0.98 -13.53 -5.77
N ALA A 210 0.04 -12.77 -6.34
CA ALA A 210 -0.10 -12.62 -7.79
C ALA A 210 1.06 -11.79 -8.34
N TYR A 211 2.16 -12.46 -8.68
CA TYR A 211 3.37 -11.82 -9.21
C TYR A 211 3.14 -11.26 -10.60
N TYR A 212 3.75 -10.11 -10.88
CA TYR A 212 3.71 -9.46 -12.19
C TYR A 212 5.05 -8.75 -12.49
N SER A 213 5.30 -8.46 -13.74
CA SER A 213 6.47 -7.68 -14.18
C SER A 213 6.12 -6.84 -15.40
N ALA A 214 6.93 -5.83 -15.70
CA ALA A 214 6.65 -4.90 -16.79
C ALA A 214 6.46 -5.63 -18.12
N SER A 215 7.39 -6.52 -18.49
CA SER A 215 7.30 -7.32 -19.72
C SER A 215 8.05 -8.65 -19.58
N ALA A 216 7.57 -9.67 -20.29
CA ALA A 216 8.19 -10.99 -20.33
C ALA A 216 9.00 -11.24 -21.62
N GLY A 217 8.84 -10.39 -22.65
CA GLY A 217 9.56 -10.51 -23.93
C GLY A 217 9.06 -11.69 -24.79
N GLY A 218 7.72 -11.82 -24.89
CA GLY A 218 7.06 -12.83 -25.70
C GLY A 218 6.60 -14.07 -24.96
N GLN A 219 7.30 -14.49 -23.89
CA GLN A 219 6.96 -15.69 -23.11
C GLN A 219 7.20 -15.49 -21.62
N THR A 220 6.21 -15.78 -20.78
CA THR A 220 6.38 -15.84 -19.33
C THR A 220 7.15 -17.12 -18.94
N LYS A 221 7.60 -17.20 -17.69
CA LYS A 221 8.31 -18.35 -17.13
C LYS A 221 7.48 -19.07 -16.09
N ASN A 222 7.73 -20.38 -15.91
CA ASN A 222 7.23 -21.08 -14.73
C ASN A 222 7.92 -20.51 -13.48
N ALA A 223 7.26 -20.58 -12.35
CA ALA A 223 7.85 -20.14 -11.08
C ALA A 223 9.11 -20.97 -10.73
N SER A 224 9.08 -22.27 -10.97
CA SER A 224 10.18 -23.22 -10.74
C SER A 224 11.44 -22.92 -11.57
N ASP A 225 11.29 -22.27 -12.73
CA ASP A 225 12.43 -21.95 -13.61
C ASP A 225 13.27 -20.76 -13.11
N VAL A 226 12.71 -19.98 -12.17
CA VAL A 226 13.32 -18.74 -11.66
C VAL A 226 13.52 -18.77 -10.15
N TRP A 227 12.64 -19.46 -9.44
CA TRP A 227 12.66 -19.61 -7.99
C TRP A 227 12.72 -21.07 -7.58
N THR A 228 13.25 -21.36 -6.42
CA THR A 228 13.30 -22.72 -5.84
C THR A 228 11.92 -23.27 -5.45
N ARG A 229 10.86 -22.43 -5.55
CA ARG A 229 9.48 -22.76 -5.17
C ARG A 229 8.61 -22.91 -6.42
N ASP A 230 7.95 -24.06 -6.58
CA ASP A 230 6.86 -24.19 -7.55
C ASP A 230 5.60 -23.49 -7.06
N LEU A 231 4.94 -22.79 -7.97
CA LEU A 231 3.64 -22.16 -7.77
C LEU A 231 2.70 -22.70 -8.83
N PRO A 232 1.80 -23.64 -8.49
CA PRO A 232 1.04 -24.41 -9.47
C PRO A 232 0.13 -23.54 -10.35
N TYR A 233 -0.24 -22.35 -9.89
CA TYR A 233 -1.03 -21.37 -10.63
C TYR A 233 -0.18 -20.46 -11.55
N ILE A 234 1.14 -20.55 -11.53
CA ILE A 234 2.04 -19.80 -12.42
C ILE A 234 2.73 -20.75 -13.39
N LYS A 235 2.25 -20.77 -14.62
CA LYS A 235 2.81 -21.55 -15.72
C LYS A 235 3.25 -20.63 -16.84
N SER A 236 4.26 -21.04 -17.59
CA SER A 236 4.72 -20.33 -18.76
C SER A 236 3.61 -20.25 -19.82
N VAL A 237 3.35 -19.04 -20.32
CA VAL A 237 2.40 -18.74 -21.38
C VAL A 237 2.95 -17.68 -22.33
N PRO A 238 2.52 -17.63 -23.60
CA PRO A 238 2.77 -16.49 -24.48
C PRO A 238 2.33 -15.19 -23.81
N SER A 239 3.17 -14.17 -23.83
CA SER A 239 2.90 -12.95 -23.04
C SER A 239 2.35 -11.77 -23.86
N PHE A 240 2.23 -11.93 -25.20
CA PHE A 240 1.72 -10.88 -26.10
C PHE A 240 2.49 -9.55 -26.03
N ASP A 241 3.77 -9.61 -25.72
CA ASP A 241 4.67 -8.45 -25.59
C ASP A 241 6.01 -8.69 -26.31
N ASP A 242 5.97 -9.44 -27.45
CA ASP A 242 7.14 -9.86 -28.22
C ASP A 242 8.02 -8.67 -28.66
N ASN A 243 7.40 -7.53 -28.93
CA ASN A 243 8.09 -6.31 -29.36
C ASN A 243 8.67 -5.49 -28.19
N VAL A 244 8.55 -5.99 -26.96
CA VAL A 244 9.01 -5.29 -25.76
C VAL A 244 10.15 -6.08 -25.12
N LYS A 245 11.30 -5.44 -24.95
CA LYS A 245 12.42 -6.05 -24.23
C LYS A 245 11.98 -6.50 -22.85
N LYS A 246 12.32 -7.73 -22.47
CA LYS A 246 12.04 -8.26 -21.14
C LYS A 246 12.52 -7.29 -20.04
N ASN A 247 11.61 -6.97 -19.11
CA ASN A 247 11.87 -6.13 -17.94
C ASN A 247 11.18 -6.73 -16.70
N GLY A 248 12.00 -7.21 -15.77
CA GLY A 248 11.58 -7.92 -14.57
C GLY A 248 11.80 -9.44 -14.65
N HIS A 249 11.22 -10.17 -13.69
CA HIS A 249 11.45 -11.63 -13.55
C HIS A 249 10.73 -12.47 -14.61
N GLY A 250 9.68 -11.95 -15.25
CA GLY A 250 8.91 -12.65 -16.29
C GLY A 250 7.99 -13.75 -15.76
N ILE A 251 7.64 -13.74 -14.48
CA ILE A 251 6.74 -14.70 -13.82
C ILE A 251 5.39 -14.07 -13.61
N GLY A 252 4.30 -14.83 -13.85
CA GLY A 252 2.93 -14.38 -13.69
C GLY A 252 2.51 -13.41 -14.78
N MET A 253 1.84 -12.32 -14.43
CA MET A 253 1.27 -11.38 -15.41
C MET A 253 2.34 -10.46 -16.00
N SER A 254 2.46 -10.43 -17.34
CA SER A 254 3.12 -9.32 -18.05
C SER A 254 2.19 -8.11 -18.08
N GLN A 255 2.66 -6.95 -17.63
CA GLN A 255 1.89 -5.71 -17.67
C GLN A 255 1.62 -5.26 -19.11
N HIS A 256 2.65 -5.29 -19.97
CA HIS A 256 2.48 -5.03 -21.42
C HIS A 256 1.55 -6.05 -22.07
N GLY A 257 1.68 -7.33 -21.74
CA GLY A 257 0.80 -8.39 -22.22
C GLY A 257 -0.64 -8.20 -21.80
N ALA A 258 -0.88 -7.85 -20.54
CA ALA A 258 -2.21 -7.52 -20.04
C ALA A 258 -2.86 -6.36 -20.81
N ASN A 259 -2.07 -5.31 -21.14
CA ASN A 259 -2.55 -4.19 -21.94
C ASN A 259 -2.87 -4.60 -23.38
N ASN A 260 -2.06 -5.46 -24.00
CA ASN A 260 -2.30 -5.94 -25.36
C ASN A 260 -3.51 -6.89 -25.44
N LEU A 261 -3.71 -7.74 -24.44
CA LEU A 261 -4.94 -8.54 -24.31
C LEU A 261 -6.19 -7.66 -24.14
N ALA A 262 -6.09 -6.61 -23.33
CA ALA A 262 -7.19 -5.66 -23.14
C ALA A 262 -7.54 -4.93 -24.44
N LYS A 263 -6.56 -4.54 -25.27
CA LYS A 263 -6.79 -3.99 -26.61
C LYS A 263 -7.51 -4.96 -27.55
N GLN A 264 -7.34 -6.26 -27.34
CA GLN A 264 -8.05 -7.33 -28.05
C GLN A 264 -9.46 -7.61 -27.49
N GLY A 265 -9.92 -6.82 -26.51
CA GLY A 265 -11.25 -6.96 -25.91
C GLY A 265 -11.34 -7.91 -24.73
N TYR A 266 -10.22 -8.40 -24.19
CA TYR A 266 -10.24 -9.25 -23.00
C TYR A 266 -10.62 -8.43 -21.77
N SER A 267 -11.59 -8.94 -20.99
CA SER A 267 -11.92 -8.39 -19.68
C SER A 267 -10.85 -8.73 -18.63
N TYR A 268 -10.75 -7.93 -17.56
CA TYR A 268 -9.76 -8.18 -16.50
C TYR A 268 -9.81 -9.60 -15.88
N PRO A 269 -10.97 -10.26 -15.70
CA PRO A 269 -10.98 -11.64 -15.20
C PRO A 269 -10.36 -12.61 -16.21
N ASN A 270 -10.58 -12.40 -17.51
CA ASN A 270 -10.00 -13.24 -18.55
C ASN A 270 -8.49 -13.02 -18.68
N ILE A 271 -8.02 -11.77 -18.57
CA ILE A 271 -6.58 -11.45 -18.51
C ILE A 271 -5.93 -12.17 -17.33
N LEU A 272 -6.52 -12.08 -16.15
CA LEU A 272 -5.97 -12.73 -14.95
C LEU A 272 -5.98 -14.26 -15.05
N ARG A 273 -7.07 -14.88 -15.55
CA ARG A 273 -7.11 -16.34 -15.80
C ARG A 273 -6.13 -16.79 -16.89
N TYR A 274 -5.79 -15.91 -17.80
CA TYR A 274 -4.78 -16.20 -18.80
C TYR A 274 -3.40 -16.37 -18.18
N PHE A 275 -2.98 -15.45 -17.30
CA PHE A 275 -1.65 -15.48 -16.68
C PHE A 275 -1.56 -16.36 -15.43
N TYR A 276 -2.67 -16.56 -14.71
CA TYR A 276 -2.71 -17.41 -13.53
C TYR A 276 -3.68 -18.55 -13.73
N LYS A 277 -3.19 -19.79 -13.63
CA LYS A 277 -3.96 -21.01 -13.95
C LYS A 277 -4.79 -21.48 -12.77
N ASN A 278 -5.99 -22.01 -13.07
CA ASN A 278 -6.88 -22.63 -12.09
C ASN A 278 -7.22 -21.74 -10.88
N ILE A 279 -7.23 -20.42 -11.10
CA ILE A 279 -7.57 -19.44 -10.08
C ILE A 279 -9.08 -19.20 -9.98
N GLN A 280 -9.48 -18.72 -8.81
CA GLN A 280 -10.81 -18.17 -8.55
C GLN A 280 -10.68 -16.75 -8.06
N PHE A 281 -11.78 -16.00 -8.10
CA PHE A 281 -11.88 -14.68 -7.51
C PHE A 281 -12.71 -14.73 -6.25
N ALA A 282 -12.28 -14.03 -5.21
CA ALA A 282 -13.04 -13.80 -4.01
C ALA A 282 -13.17 -12.30 -3.78
N ARG A 283 -14.22 -11.86 -3.10
CA ARG A 283 -14.33 -10.51 -2.58
C ARG A 283 -14.09 -10.56 -1.08
N ILE A 284 -13.04 -9.90 -0.62
CA ILE A 284 -12.81 -9.72 0.81
C ILE A 284 -13.88 -8.79 1.36
N LYS A 285 -14.60 -9.24 2.39
CA LYS A 285 -15.48 -8.37 3.18
C LYS A 285 -14.61 -7.68 4.22
N GLN A 286 -14.88 -6.41 4.50
CA GLN A 286 -14.13 -5.62 5.49
C GLN A 286 -14.13 -6.22 6.91
N ASP A 287 -14.99 -7.20 7.18
CA ASP A 287 -15.23 -7.79 8.51
C ASP A 287 -14.43 -9.09 8.80
N TYR A 288 -13.63 -9.61 7.88
CA TYR A 288 -13.09 -10.98 7.97
C TYR A 288 -11.72 -11.15 8.66
N TYR A 289 -11.08 -10.08 9.16
CA TYR A 289 -9.81 -10.24 9.90
C TYR A 289 -9.85 -9.40 11.20
N LYS A 290 -10.36 -10.02 12.23
CA LYS A 290 -10.12 -9.63 13.62
C LYS A 290 -8.81 -10.23 14.09
#